data_34fb3a0aa0d62b4d28a586ef7253c080
#
_entry.id   34fb3a0aa0d62b4d28a586ef7253c080
#
_cell.length_a   1.000
_cell.length_b   1.000
_cell.length_c   1.000
_cell.angle_alpha   90.00
_cell.angle_beta   90.00
_cell.angle_gamma   90.00
#
_symmetry.space_group_name_H-M   'P 1'
#
loop_
_entity.id
_entity.type
_entity.pdbx_description
1 polymer ?
#
loop_
_entity_poly.entity_id
_entity_poly.type
_entity_poly.pdbx_seq_one_letter_code
_entity_poly.pdbx_strand_id
1 'polypeptide(L)'
;MKIALIQIPLVWEDPKSNRVNIEQKINAIESGTDLIVLPEMFTTGFTMQPERVAETMNGETIQWMQSLAKAKNVAITGSLIIVEEGKYYNRLVFVFPTGEIQQYDKRHLFTLAGEDGVFTSGTSKVVIGYKGWKICPLICYDLRFPVFSRNTENYDLLIYVANWPKTRINAWDTLLQARAIENMSYTIGVNRLGVDDNDLEYVGHSQVADYLGNAVIEPQTTEGVFITELDKDSLRETRKKLNFLKDQDLFKLL
;
A
#
# COMPACT_ATOMS: atom_id res chain seq x y z
N MET A 1 -4.34 5.21 15.88
CA MET A 1 -4.98 4.34 14.85
C MET A 1 -4.25 3.02 14.85
N LYS A 2 -5.01 1.94 15.08
CA LYS A 2 -4.44 0.58 15.10
C LYS A 2 -4.45 -0.01 13.69
N ILE A 3 -3.30 -0.43 13.19
CA ILE A 3 -3.12 -0.94 11.83
C ILE A 3 -2.56 -2.36 11.84
N ALA A 4 -2.90 -3.14 10.83
CA ALA A 4 -2.37 -4.48 10.60
C ALA A 4 -1.78 -4.57 9.19
N LEU A 5 -0.53 -5.01 9.08
CA LEU A 5 0.17 -5.30 7.84
C LEU A 5 0.10 -6.80 7.59
N ILE A 6 -0.36 -7.22 6.41
CA ILE A 6 -0.40 -8.64 6.03
C ILE A 6 0.74 -8.91 5.05
N GLN A 7 1.71 -9.70 5.48
CA GLN A 7 2.84 -10.16 4.69
C GLN A 7 2.72 -11.66 4.46
N ILE A 8 2.48 -12.06 3.21
CA ILE A 8 2.27 -13.46 2.82
C ILE A 8 2.92 -13.76 1.47
N PRO A 9 3.20 -15.02 1.16
CA PRO A 9 3.43 -15.44 -0.21
C PRO A 9 2.13 -15.31 -1.01
N LEU A 10 2.25 -14.95 -2.30
CA LEU A 10 1.12 -14.88 -3.22
C LEU A 10 1.23 -16.03 -4.22
N VAL A 11 0.11 -16.73 -4.44
CA VAL A 11 -0.01 -17.72 -5.50
C VAL A 11 -0.16 -16.97 -6.82
N TRP A 12 0.68 -17.34 -7.79
CA TRP A 12 0.72 -16.66 -9.09
C TRP A 12 -0.59 -16.83 -9.86
N GLU A 13 -1.17 -15.72 -10.31
CA GLU A 13 -2.39 -15.65 -11.12
C GLU A 13 -3.58 -16.49 -10.58
N ASP A 14 -3.66 -16.68 -9.25
CA ASP A 14 -4.79 -17.39 -8.61
C ASP A 14 -5.52 -16.49 -7.59
N PRO A 15 -6.45 -15.64 -8.05
CA PRO A 15 -7.20 -14.75 -7.18
C PRO A 15 -7.98 -15.47 -6.08
N LYS A 16 -8.50 -16.66 -6.37
CA LYS A 16 -9.30 -17.42 -5.41
C LYS A 16 -8.46 -17.91 -4.23
N SER A 17 -7.33 -18.57 -4.51
CA SER A 17 -6.44 -19.06 -3.47
C SER A 17 -5.87 -17.92 -2.63
N ASN A 18 -5.49 -16.81 -3.26
CA ASN A 18 -4.98 -15.64 -2.54
C ASN A 18 -6.04 -15.01 -1.63
N ARG A 19 -7.29 -14.87 -2.07
CA ARG A 19 -8.38 -14.39 -1.21
C ARG A 19 -8.60 -15.31 0.00
N VAL A 20 -8.61 -16.64 -0.19
CA VAL A 20 -8.77 -17.60 0.91
C VAL A 20 -7.64 -17.48 1.93
N ASN A 21 -6.39 -17.41 1.47
CA ASN A 21 -5.22 -17.29 2.35
C ASN A 21 -5.24 -15.98 3.15
N ILE A 22 -5.57 -14.86 2.48
CA ILE A 22 -5.68 -13.55 3.13
C ILE A 22 -6.84 -13.52 4.13
N GLU A 23 -7.99 -14.09 3.77
CA GLU A 23 -9.15 -14.13 4.66
C GLU A 23 -8.86 -14.89 5.95
N GLN A 24 -8.11 -15.99 5.89
CA GLN A 24 -7.66 -16.72 7.09
C GLN A 24 -6.83 -15.81 8.01
N LYS A 25 -5.91 -15.00 7.45
CA LYS A 25 -5.11 -14.03 8.22
C LYS A 25 -5.99 -12.92 8.82
N ILE A 26 -6.90 -12.37 8.02
CA ILE A 26 -7.84 -11.32 8.49
C ILE A 26 -8.74 -11.86 9.61
N ASN A 27 -9.19 -13.09 9.49
CA ASN A 27 -10.05 -13.71 10.52
C ASN A 27 -9.34 -13.94 11.86
N ALA A 28 -8.04 -14.10 11.85
CA ALA A 28 -7.21 -14.21 13.05
C ALA A 28 -6.88 -12.86 13.71
N ILE A 29 -7.17 -11.73 13.05
CA ILE A 29 -6.94 -10.39 13.63
C ILE A 29 -8.00 -10.11 14.71
N GLU A 30 -7.54 -9.73 15.89
CA GLU A 30 -8.40 -9.32 16.98
C GLU A 30 -9.21 -8.07 16.66
N SER A 31 -10.36 -7.93 17.29
CA SER A 31 -11.21 -6.74 17.15
C SER A 31 -10.48 -5.46 17.57
N GLY A 32 -10.91 -4.32 16.99
CA GLY A 32 -10.34 -3.00 17.31
C GLY A 32 -9.19 -2.57 16.40
N THR A 33 -8.85 -3.34 15.36
CA THR A 33 -8.00 -2.87 14.28
C THR A 33 -8.78 -1.89 13.40
N ASP A 34 -8.16 -0.78 13.03
CA ASP A 34 -8.79 0.27 12.23
C ASP A 34 -8.56 0.07 10.73
N LEU A 35 -7.36 -0.36 10.35
CA LEU A 35 -6.94 -0.49 8.96
C LEU A 35 -6.10 -1.76 8.75
N ILE A 36 -6.42 -2.53 7.71
CA ILE A 36 -5.65 -3.66 7.23
C ILE A 36 -5.01 -3.28 5.88
N VAL A 37 -3.70 -3.51 5.76
CA VAL A 37 -2.95 -3.20 4.54
C VAL A 37 -2.45 -4.51 3.92
N LEU A 38 -2.82 -4.73 2.65
CA LEU A 38 -2.46 -5.88 1.82
C LEU A 38 -1.37 -5.47 0.81
N PRO A 39 -0.60 -6.42 0.24
CA PRO A 39 0.41 -6.12 -0.77
C PRO A 39 -0.14 -5.54 -2.08
N GLU A 40 0.77 -5.16 -3.00
CA GLU A 40 0.44 -4.83 -4.39
C GLU A 40 -0.03 -6.08 -5.13
N MET A 41 -1.06 -5.91 -6.01
CA MET A 41 -1.64 -7.01 -6.81
C MET A 41 -1.83 -8.29 -5.98
N PHE A 42 -2.40 -8.13 -4.78
CA PHE A 42 -2.41 -9.17 -3.75
C PHE A 42 -3.20 -10.43 -4.15
N THR A 43 -4.00 -10.36 -5.21
CA THR A 43 -4.74 -11.51 -5.73
C THR A 43 -4.00 -12.28 -6.82
N THR A 44 -2.99 -11.69 -7.45
CA THR A 44 -2.40 -12.24 -8.69
C THR A 44 -0.88 -12.35 -8.66
N GLY A 45 -0.20 -11.56 -7.79
CA GLY A 45 1.20 -11.25 -7.97
C GLY A 45 1.41 -10.25 -9.12
N PHE A 46 2.64 -9.84 -9.34
CA PHE A 46 3.01 -8.80 -10.30
C PHE A 46 3.13 -9.37 -11.73
N THR A 47 2.00 -9.70 -12.34
CA THR A 47 1.92 -10.24 -13.71
C THR A 47 1.77 -9.14 -14.75
N MET A 48 2.33 -9.37 -15.94
CA MET A 48 2.15 -8.55 -17.15
C MET A 48 1.13 -9.18 -18.12
N GLN A 49 0.26 -10.07 -17.63
CA GLN A 49 -0.82 -10.70 -18.41
C GLN A 49 -2.19 -10.38 -17.78
N PRO A 50 -2.58 -9.09 -17.74
CA PRO A 50 -3.80 -8.66 -17.04
C PRO A 50 -5.08 -9.25 -17.64
N GLU A 51 -5.08 -9.58 -18.95
CA GLU A 51 -6.23 -10.17 -19.65
C GLU A 51 -6.72 -11.49 -19.04
N ARG A 52 -5.86 -12.18 -18.28
CA ARG A 52 -6.21 -13.45 -17.61
C ARG A 52 -6.88 -13.27 -16.27
N VAL A 53 -6.56 -12.16 -15.57
CA VAL A 53 -6.81 -12.03 -14.13
C VAL A 53 -7.42 -10.70 -13.72
N ALA A 54 -7.57 -9.76 -14.65
CA ALA A 54 -8.16 -8.46 -14.33
C ALA A 54 -9.63 -8.59 -13.94
N GLU A 55 -10.02 -7.86 -12.93
CA GLU A 55 -11.40 -7.72 -12.50
C GLU A 55 -11.91 -6.30 -12.78
N THR A 56 -13.22 -6.12 -12.82
CA THR A 56 -13.83 -4.79 -12.81
C THR A 56 -13.99 -4.28 -11.36
N MET A 57 -14.33 -3.02 -11.18
CA MET A 57 -14.66 -2.45 -9.85
C MET A 57 -15.92 -3.08 -9.21
N ASN A 58 -16.64 -3.95 -9.92
CA ASN A 58 -17.74 -4.76 -9.41
C ASN A 58 -17.38 -6.25 -9.35
N GLY A 59 -16.09 -6.60 -9.48
CA GLY A 59 -15.59 -7.97 -9.49
C GLY A 59 -15.68 -8.65 -8.11
N GLU A 60 -15.37 -9.96 -8.11
CA GLU A 60 -15.48 -10.79 -6.90
C GLU A 60 -14.57 -10.31 -5.77
N THR A 61 -13.36 -9.84 -6.09
CA THR A 61 -12.42 -9.37 -5.06
C THR A 61 -12.92 -8.09 -4.39
N ILE A 62 -13.47 -7.16 -5.15
CA ILE A 62 -14.05 -5.93 -4.60
C ILE A 62 -15.22 -6.25 -3.66
N GLN A 63 -16.13 -7.13 -4.08
CA GLN A 63 -17.26 -7.56 -3.26
C GLN A 63 -16.82 -8.28 -1.99
N TRP A 64 -15.79 -9.13 -2.10
CA TRP A 64 -15.16 -9.82 -0.98
C TRP A 64 -14.54 -8.82 0.01
N MET A 65 -13.77 -7.82 -0.46
CA MET A 65 -13.21 -6.77 0.40
C MET A 65 -14.31 -5.98 1.12
N GLN A 66 -15.36 -5.60 0.41
CA GLN A 66 -16.51 -4.87 1.01
C GLN A 66 -17.21 -5.71 2.09
N SER A 67 -17.41 -6.99 1.84
CA SER A 67 -18.04 -7.91 2.79
C SER A 67 -17.20 -8.07 4.06
N LEU A 68 -15.88 -8.25 3.92
CA LEU A 68 -14.96 -8.36 5.05
C LEU A 68 -14.84 -7.04 5.83
N ALA A 69 -14.67 -5.91 5.13
CA ALA A 69 -14.58 -4.60 5.76
C ALA A 69 -15.81 -4.31 6.63
N LYS A 70 -16.99 -4.61 6.12
CA LYS A 70 -18.25 -4.47 6.84
C LYS A 70 -18.36 -5.45 8.01
N ALA A 71 -18.09 -6.73 7.80
CA ALA A 71 -18.21 -7.77 8.82
C ALA A 71 -17.26 -7.56 10.00
N LYS A 72 -16.03 -7.09 9.73
CA LYS A 72 -15.00 -6.82 10.74
C LYS A 72 -15.02 -5.39 11.27
N ASN A 73 -15.82 -4.50 10.68
CA ASN A 73 -15.83 -3.05 10.98
C ASN A 73 -14.42 -2.42 10.89
N VAL A 74 -13.68 -2.74 9.82
CA VAL A 74 -12.30 -2.33 9.57
C VAL A 74 -12.13 -1.85 8.14
N ALA A 75 -11.30 -0.84 7.89
CA ALA A 75 -10.92 -0.50 6.52
C ALA A 75 -9.90 -1.49 5.99
N ILE A 76 -9.98 -1.82 4.68
CA ILE A 76 -9.04 -2.72 4.02
C ILE A 76 -8.49 -2.03 2.77
N THR A 77 -7.16 -2.06 2.58
CA THR A 77 -6.50 -1.48 1.41
C THR A 77 -5.44 -2.42 0.83
N GLY A 78 -5.26 -2.37 -0.47
CA GLY A 78 -4.28 -3.11 -1.25
C GLY A 78 -4.50 -2.85 -2.73
N SER A 79 -3.60 -3.24 -3.63
CA SER A 79 -3.83 -3.02 -5.05
C SER A 79 -4.24 -4.29 -5.80
N LEU A 80 -4.97 -4.07 -6.88
CA LEU A 80 -5.55 -5.07 -7.77
C LEU A 80 -5.26 -4.71 -9.23
N ILE A 81 -5.36 -5.71 -10.09
CA ILE A 81 -5.42 -5.49 -11.54
C ILE A 81 -6.87 -5.23 -11.90
N ILE A 82 -7.17 -3.99 -12.31
CA ILE A 82 -8.54 -3.58 -12.69
C ILE A 82 -8.60 -3.28 -14.18
N VAL A 83 -9.65 -3.79 -14.83
CA VAL A 83 -10.02 -3.40 -16.19
C VAL A 83 -11.18 -2.40 -16.15
N GLU A 84 -10.99 -1.27 -16.82
CA GLU A 84 -12.00 -0.22 -16.97
C GLU A 84 -11.87 0.42 -18.36
N GLU A 85 -12.96 0.52 -19.09
CA GLU A 85 -13.02 1.08 -20.46
C GLU A 85 -11.97 0.47 -21.43
N GLY A 86 -11.72 -0.84 -21.30
CA GLY A 86 -10.76 -1.57 -22.12
C GLY A 86 -9.29 -1.32 -21.80
N LYS A 87 -9.00 -0.62 -20.70
CA LYS A 87 -7.64 -0.37 -20.20
C LYS A 87 -7.41 -1.11 -18.89
N TYR A 88 -6.16 -1.47 -18.63
CA TYR A 88 -5.75 -2.11 -17.38
C TYR A 88 -5.04 -1.12 -16.46
N TYR A 89 -5.32 -1.25 -15.15
CA TYR A 89 -4.75 -0.40 -14.11
C TYR A 89 -4.23 -1.25 -12.96
N ASN A 90 -3.07 -0.90 -12.44
CA ASN A 90 -2.64 -1.32 -11.10
C ASN A 90 -3.29 -0.35 -10.12
N ARG A 91 -4.48 -0.73 -9.60
CA ARG A 91 -5.36 0.13 -8.81
C ARG A 91 -5.33 -0.27 -7.35
N LEU A 92 -4.88 0.65 -6.51
CA LEU A 92 -5.08 0.51 -5.08
C LEU A 92 -6.52 0.92 -4.75
N VAL A 93 -7.19 0.08 -3.98
CA VAL A 93 -8.51 0.34 -3.44
C VAL A 93 -8.44 0.50 -1.92
N PHE A 94 -9.17 1.47 -1.39
CA PHE A 94 -9.37 1.66 0.04
C PHE A 94 -10.85 1.46 0.32
N VAL A 95 -11.18 0.33 0.92
CA VAL A 95 -12.55 -0.07 1.23
C VAL A 95 -12.86 0.29 2.67
N PHE A 96 -13.80 1.20 2.89
CA PHE A 96 -14.25 1.60 4.22
C PHE A 96 -15.14 0.53 4.87
N PRO A 97 -15.30 0.53 6.21
CA PRO A 97 -16.25 -0.36 6.90
C PRO A 97 -17.69 -0.22 6.40
N THR A 98 -18.05 0.93 5.82
CA THR A 98 -19.37 1.17 5.19
C THR A 98 -19.55 0.45 3.86
N GLY A 99 -18.45 -0.03 3.25
CA GLY A 99 -18.40 -0.56 1.89
C GLY A 99 -18.13 0.50 0.82
N GLU A 100 -18.04 1.78 1.19
CA GLU A 100 -17.58 2.84 0.28
C GLU A 100 -16.14 2.57 -0.14
N ILE A 101 -15.76 3.02 -1.36
CA ILE A 101 -14.43 2.82 -1.92
C ILE A 101 -13.85 4.16 -2.36
N GLN A 102 -12.59 4.38 -2.01
CA GLN A 102 -11.72 5.35 -2.68
C GLN A 102 -10.58 4.59 -3.37
N GLN A 103 -10.04 5.15 -4.45
CA GLN A 103 -9.08 4.45 -5.29
C GLN A 103 -7.94 5.35 -5.73
N TYR A 104 -6.80 4.73 -6.01
CA TYR A 104 -5.60 5.35 -6.57
C TYR A 104 -5.03 4.46 -7.67
N ASP A 105 -4.83 4.97 -8.87
CA ASP A 105 -4.15 4.28 -9.96
C ASP A 105 -2.65 4.60 -9.92
N LYS A 106 -1.82 3.58 -9.98
CA LYS A 106 -0.35 3.71 -9.93
C LYS A 106 0.15 4.73 -10.95
N ARG A 107 0.84 5.75 -10.47
CA ARG A 107 1.37 6.83 -11.30
C ARG A 107 2.61 6.39 -12.06
N HIS A 108 3.56 5.76 -11.38
CA HIS A 108 4.84 5.39 -11.96
C HIS A 108 4.85 3.89 -12.26
N LEU A 109 4.64 3.56 -13.52
CA LEU A 109 4.70 2.18 -14.01
C LEU A 109 6.16 1.72 -14.12
N PHE A 110 6.43 0.47 -13.75
CA PHE A 110 7.77 -0.09 -13.70
C PHE A 110 8.24 -0.51 -15.10
N THR A 111 8.85 0.42 -15.83
CA THR A 111 9.29 0.27 -17.23
C THR A 111 10.29 -0.89 -17.44
N LEU A 112 11.13 -1.18 -16.43
CA LEU A 112 12.08 -2.30 -16.49
C LEU A 112 11.38 -3.67 -16.66
N ALA A 113 10.15 -3.81 -16.17
CA ALA A 113 9.32 -5.00 -16.33
C ALA A 113 8.31 -4.86 -17.50
N GLY A 114 8.30 -3.76 -18.23
CA GLY A 114 7.34 -3.51 -19.29
C GLY A 114 5.94 -3.15 -18.82
N GLU A 115 5.76 -2.75 -17.54
CA GLU A 115 4.46 -2.41 -16.99
C GLU A 115 3.78 -1.28 -17.77
N ASP A 116 4.56 -0.31 -18.28
CA ASP A 116 4.10 0.83 -19.09
C ASP A 116 3.58 0.44 -20.48
N GLY A 117 3.95 -0.73 -21.00
CA GLY A 117 3.42 -1.29 -22.25
C GLY A 117 2.06 -2.00 -22.08
N VAL A 118 1.66 -2.29 -20.85
CA VAL A 118 0.49 -3.12 -20.53
C VAL A 118 -0.56 -2.37 -19.71
N PHE A 119 -0.12 -1.60 -18.72
CA PHE A 119 -1.00 -0.87 -17.81
C PHE A 119 -1.07 0.62 -18.15
N THR A 120 -2.15 1.25 -17.76
CA THR A 120 -2.36 2.69 -17.88
C THR A 120 -1.97 3.38 -16.58
N SER A 121 -1.13 4.43 -16.67
CA SER A 121 -0.72 5.19 -15.49
C SER A 121 -1.84 6.09 -14.97
N GLY A 122 -1.91 6.21 -13.64
CA GLY A 122 -2.72 7.23 -12.99
C GLY A 122 -2.16 8.63 -13.20
N THR A 123 -2.98 9.64 -12.94
CA THR A 123 -2.62 11.05 -13.15
C THR A 123 -2.56 11.86 -11.86
N SER A 124 -3.17 11.38 -10.79
CA SER A 124 -3.40 12.18 -9.59
C SER A 124 -3.02 11.43 -8.31
N LYS A 125 -2.41 12.15 -7.38
CA LYS A 125 -2.22 11.70 -6.01
C LYS A 125 -3.56 11.84 -5.26
N VAL A 126 -3.86 10.88 -4.39
CA VAL A 126 -5.09 10.82 -3.59
C VAL A 126 -4.74 10.92 -2.12
N VAL A 127 -5.54 11.67 -1.35
CA VAL A 127 -5.45 11.69 0.11
C VAL A 127 -6.80 11.32 0.69
N ILE A 128 -6.84 10.23 1.42
CA ILE A 128 -8.03 9.61 1.98
C ILE A 128 -8.21 10.04 3.43
N GLY A 129 -9.38 10.57 3.76
CA GLY A 129 -9.77 10.88 5.14
C GLY A 129 -10.37 9.67 5.85
N TYR A 130 -9.76 9.16 6.92
CA TYR A 130 -10.30 8.06 7.70
C TYR A 130 -9.99 8.19 9.18
N LYS A 131 -11.01 8.11 10.04
CA LYS A 131 -10.89 8.26 11.51
C LYS A 131 -10.03 9.47 11.93
N GLY A 132 -10.21 10.58 11.23
CA GLY A 132 -9.47 11.81 11.49
C GLY A 132 -8.02 11.82 10.98
N TRP A 133 -7.52 10.76 10.35
CA TRP A 133 -6.23 10.70 9.67
C TRP A 133 -6.36 11.08 8.20
N LYS A 134 -5.31 11.67 7.64
CA LYS A 134 -5.12 11.88 6.22
C LYS A 134 -4.12 10.84 5.71
N ILE A 135 -4.53 9.94 4.85
CA ILE A 135 -3.77 8.79 4.37
C ILE A 135 -3.48 8.99 2.89
N CYS A 136 -2.21 8.94 2.50
CA CYS A 136 -1.77 8.98 1.11
C CYS A 136 -1.31 7.56 0.68
N PRO A 137 -2.12 6.82 -0.08
CA PRO A 137 -1.74 5.51 -0.59
C PRO A 137 -0.98 5.62 -1.90
N LEU A 138 0.12 4.88 -2.03
CA LEU A 138 0.96 4.78 -3.21
C LEU A 138 1.33 3.32 -3.47
N ILE A 139 1.87 3.03 -4.67
CA ILE A 139 2.14 1.65 -5.10
C ILE A 139 3.61 1.51 -5.51
N CYS A 140 4.34 0.64 -4.82
CA CYS A 140 5.62 0.04 -5.18
C CYS A 140 6.63 1.04 -5.80
N TYR A 141 6.71 1.10 -7.12
CA TYR A 141 7.68 1.93 -7.84
C TYR A 141 7.52 3.43 -7.57
N ASP A 142 6.32 3.90 -7.15
CA ASP A 142 6.11 5.28 -6.71
C ASP A 142 7.07 5.69 -5.57
N LEU A 143 7.56 4.72 -4.79
CA LEU A 143 8.53 4.94 -3.72
C LEU A 143 9.82 5.60 -4.21
N ARG A 144 10.20 5.41 -5.48
CA ARG A 144 11.41 6.01 -6.06
C ARG A 144 11.26 7.49 -6.45
N PHE A 145 10.06 8.04 -6.36
CA PHE A 145 9.74 9.38 -6.86
C PHE A 145 9.38 10.35 -5.72
N PRO A 146 10.39 10.98 -5.08
CA PRO A 146 10.18 11.83 -3.90
C PRO A 146 9.31 13.06 -4.19
N VAL A 147 9.39 13.62 -5.39
CA VAL A 147 8.60 14.80 -5.77
C VAL A 147 7.10 14.47 -5.77
N PHE A 148 6.72 13.30 -6.28
CA PHE A 148 5.32 12.87 -6.29
C PHE A 148 4.79 12.57 -4.89
N SER A 149 5.60 11.96 -4.03
CA SER A 149 5.21 11.65 -2.65
C SER A 149 5.35 12.82 -1.69
N ARG A 150 5.88 13.98 -2.13
CA ARG A 150 6.08 15.13 -1.24
C ARG A 150 4.77 15.55 -0.55
N ASN A 151 4.84 15.80 0.76
CA ASN A 151 3.70 16.11 1.62
C ASN A 151 3.20 17.56 1.45
N THR A 152 2.60 17.82 0.31
CA THR A 152 1.96 19.11 0.00
C THR A 152 0.51 19.20 0.49
N GLU A 153 -0.13 18.07 0.81
CA GLU A 153 -1.52 17.96 1.26
C GLU A 153 -1.69 17.79 2.77
N ASN A 154 -0.58 17.84 3.52
CA ASN A 154 -0.55 17.61 4.97
C ASN A 154 -1.13 16.24 5.36
N TYR A 155 -0.78 15.17 4.63
CA TYR A 155 -1.14 13.83 5.04
C TYR A 155 -0.35 13.39 6.29
N ASP A 156 -0.96 12.51 7.09
CA ASP A 156 -0.41 12.02 8.34
C ASP A 156 0.30 10.67 8.17
N LEU A 157 -0.16 9.90 7.19
CA LEU A 157 0.27 8.54 6.90
C LEU A 157 0.49 8.34 5.41
N LEU A 158 1.64 7.81 5.06
CA LEU A 158 2.01 7.39 3.71
C LEU A 158 2.06 5.87 3.65
N ILE A 159 1.39 5.25 2.69
CA ILE A 159 1.34 3.80 2.52
C ILE A 159 1.94 3.43 1.17
N TYR A 160 2.83 2.43 1.16
CA TYR A 160 3.32 1.77 -0.04
C TYR A 160 2.99 0.29 0.01
N VAL A 161 2.22 -0.21 -0.94
CA VAL A 161 1.99 -1.64 -1.16
C VAL A 161 2.86 -2.11 -2.32
N ALA A 162 3.49 -3.30 -2.21
CA ALA A 162 4.53 -3.68 -3.17
C ALA A 162 4.63 -5.18 -3.46
N ASN A 163 5.19 -5.48 -4.66
CA ASN A 163 5.94 -6.66 -5.01
C ASN A 163 7.40 -6.21 -5.24
N TRP A 164 8.16 -6.02 -4.15
CA TRP A 164 9.53 -5.49 -4.20
C TRP A 164 10.54 -6.61 -3.98
N PRO A 165 11.34 -6.99 -5.01
CA PRO A 165 12.18 -8.17 -4.93
C PRO A 165 13.43 -7.97 -4.07
N LYS A 166 13.94 -9.07 -3.55
CA LYS A 166 15.15 -9.18 -2.72
C LYS A 166 16.35 -8.44 -3.28
N THR A 167 16.55 -8.51 -4.59
CA THR A 167 17.70 -7.87 -5.26
C THR A 167 17.75 -6.35 -5.09
N ARG A 168 16.66 -5.72 -4.69
CA ARG A 168 16.54 -4.28 -4.48
C ARG A 168 16.06 -3.91 -3.07
N ILE A 169 16.09 -4.85 -2.12
CA ILE A 169 15.49 -4.69 -0.79
C ILE A 169 16.12 -3.53 0.00
N ASN A 170 17.43 -3.31 -0.13
CA ASN A 170 18.08 -2.17 0.52
C ASN A 170 17.50 -0.81 0.10
N ALA A 171 17.09 -0.68 -1.17
CA ALA A 171 16.43 0.54 -1.64
C ALA A 171 15.03 0.69 -1.05
N TRP A 172 14.29 -0.42 -0.86
CA TRP A 172 12.99 -0.44 -0.19
C TRP A 172 13.10 0.10 1.23
N ASP A 173 13.97 -0.48 2.05
CA ASP A 173 14.16 -0.10 3.44
C ASP A 173 14.60 1.36 3.58
N THR A 174 15.64 1.74 2.84
CA THR A 174 16.19 3.11 2.88
C THR A 174 15.18 4.17 2.44
N LEU A 175 14.45 3.90 1.35
CA LEU A 175 13.52 4.88 0.82
C LEU A 175 12.26 5.02 1.68
N LEU A 176 11.72 3.96 2.28
CA LEU A 176 10.61 4.07 3.22
C LEU A 176 10.95 4.97 4.40
N GLN A 177 12.13 4.78 4.98
CA GLN A 177 12.61 5.64 6.06
C GLN A 177 12.80 7.10 5.60
N ALA A 178 13.41 7.30 4.42
CA ALA A 178 13.58 8.64 3.85
C ALA A 178 12.24 9.35 3.63
N ARG A 179 11.22 8.63 3.09
CA ARG A 179 9.87 9.19 2.89
C ARG A 179 9.21 9.60 4.21
N ALA A 180 9.43 8.85 5.29
CA ALA A 180 8.93 9.22 6.61
C ALA A 180 9.54 10.53 7.10
N ILE A 181 10.87 10.64 7.03
CA ILE A 181 11.63 11.79 7.51
C ILE A 181 11.29 13.05 6.72
N GLU A 182 11.44 13.02 5.39
CA GLU A 182 11.29 14.21 4.55
C GLU A 182 9.84 14.74 4.52
N ASN A 183 8.86 13.87 4.76
CA ASN A 183 7.44 14.23 4.76
C ASN A 183 6.86 14.42 6.16
N MET A 184 7.67 14.20 7.20
CA MET A 184 7.23 14.23 8.59
C MET A 184 5.91 13.48 8.78
N SER A 185 5.82 12.26 8.26
CA SER A 185 4.63 11.41 8.31
C SER A 185 5.01 10.00 8.71
N TYR A 186 4.08 9.26 9.31
CA TYR A 186 4.25 7.81 9.37
C TYR A 186 4.35 7.26 7.95
N THR A 187 5.22 6.27 7.74
CA THR A 187 5.33 5.57 6.46
C THR A 187 5.22 4.07 6.69
N ILE A 188 4.29 3.44 5.96
CA ILE A 188 4.06 2.00 5.95
C ILE A 188 4.52 1.45 4.62
N GLY A 189 5.33 0.39 4.66
CA GLY A 189 5.61 -0.44 3.51
C GLY A 189 5.04 -1.84 3.73
N VAL A 190 4.22 -2.35 2.81
CA VAL A 190 3.74 -3.73 2.84
C VAL A 190 4.19 -4.43 1.57
N ASN A 191 4.98 -5.48 1.74
CA ASN A 191 5.55 -6.28 0.66
C ASN A 191 5.13 -7.75 0.81
N ARG A 192 5.25 -8.52 -0.28
CA ARG A 192 4.99 -9.96 -0.27
C ARG A 192 6.23 -10.78 0.09
N LEU A 193 6.01 -12.09 0.28
CA LEU A 193 7.04 -13.13 0.40
C LEU A 193 6.98 -14.11 -0.79
N GLY A 194 7.97 -15.00 -0.84
CA GLY A 194 8.03 -16.15 -1.75
C GLY A 194 8.74 -15.87 -3.06
N VAL A 195 8.57 -16.75 -4.01
CA VAL A 195 9.11 -16.64 -5.37
C VAL A 195 7.92 -16.54 -6.32
N ASP A 196 8.03 -15.73 -7.37
CA ASP A 196 7.02 -15.66 -8.43
C ASP A 196 7.39 -16.55 -9.63
N ASP A 197 6.50 -16.64 -10.62
CA ASP A 197 6.72 -17.43 -11.82
C ASP A 197 7.81 -16.88 -12.76
N ASN A 198 8.39 -15.72 -12.43
CA ASN A 198 9.57 -15.15 -13.10
C ASN A 198 10.87 -15.40 -12.31
N ASP A 199 10.85 -16.32 -11.34
CA ASP A 199 11.99 -16.68 -10.47
C ASP A 199 12.50 -15.49 -9.62
N LEU A 200 11.68 -14.46 -9.39
CA LEU A 200 12.02 -13.37 -8.51
C LEU A 200 11.70 -13.72 -7.06
N GLU A 201 12.71 -13.63 -6.20
CA GLU A 201 12.58 -13.86 -4.76
C GLU A 201 12.14 -12.57 -4.04
N TYR A 202 11.15 -12.71 -3.17
CA TYR A 202 10.60 -11.66 -2.29
C TYR A 202 10.81 -12.06 -0.83
N VAL A 203 11.42 -11.19 -0.07
CA VAL A 203 11.83 -11.45 1.33
C VAL A 203 10.99 -10.67 2.36
N GLY A 204 9.89 -10.09 1.92
CA GLY A 204 9.04 -9.26 2.78
C GLY A 204 9.62 -7.89 3.03
N HIS A 205 10.10 -7.64 4.24
CA HIS A 205 10.49 -6.34 4.77
C HIS A 205 9.31 -5.36 4.85
N SER A 206 8.11 -5.89 5.17
CA SER A 206 7.01 -5.03 5.59
C SER A 206 7.40 -4.36 6.90
N GLN A 207 7.19 -3.04 6.98
CA GLN A 207 7.70 -2.22 8.07
C GLN A 207 6.88 -0.96 8.26
N VAL A 208 7.07 -0.31 9.41
CA VAL A 208 6.50 1.01 9.73
C VAL A 208 7.59 1.90 10.29
N ALA A 209 7.77 3.06 9.70
CA ALA A 209 8.62 4.12 10.24
C ALA A 209 7.76 5.27 10.78
N ASP A 210 8.21 5.88 11.89
CA ASP A 210 7.62 7.12 12.39
C ASP A 210 8.11 8.33 11.58
N TYR A 211 7.55 9.48 11.86
CA TYR A 211 7.85 10.75 11.20
C TYR A 211 9.26 11.32 11.47
N LEU A 212 10.07 10.65 12.28
CA LEU A 212 11.49 10.94 12.51
C LEU A 212 12.39 9.87 11.89
N GLY A 213 11.80 8.83 11.27
CA GLY A 213 12.50 7.73 10.65
C GLY A 213 12.83 6.58 11.59
N ASN A 214 12.34 6.60 12.83
CA ASN A 214 12.52 5.46 13.73
C ASN A 214 11.59 4.31 13.36
N ALA A 215 12.06 3.08 13.48
CA ALA A 215 11.23 1.92 13.24
C ALA A 215 10.18 1.78 14.35
N VAL A 216 8.91 1.71 13.96
CA VAL A 216 7.77 1.33 14.80
C VAL A 216 7.51 -0.17 14.65
N ILE A 217 7.65 -0.69 13.44
CA ILE A 217 7.79 -2.11 13.11
C ILE A 217 9.05 -2.24 12.28
N GLU A 218 10.02 -3.01 12.79
CA GLU A 218 11.23 -3.35 12.04
C GLU A 218 10.90 -4.16 10.77
N PRO A 219 11.77 -4.15 9.74
CA PRO A 219 11.58 -4.97 8.55
C PRO A 219 11.34 -6.45 8.88
N GLN A 220 10.18 -6.98 8.50
CA GLN A 220 9.74 -8.34 8.80
C GLN A 220 10.14 -9.31 7.70
N THR A 221 10.74 -10.43 8.06
CA THR A 221 11.22 -11.44 7.08
C THR A 221 10.39 -12.72 7.06
N THR A 222 9.37 -12.83 7.89
CA THR A 222 8.52 -14.01 8.02
C THR A 222 7.09 -13.73 7.59
N GLU A 223 6.36 -14.77 7.21
CA GLU A 223 4.94 -14.67 6.97
C GLU A 223 4.19 -14.31 8.27
N GLY A 224 3.27 -13.37 8.18
CA GLY A 224 2.51 -12.98 9.37
C GLY A 224 1.59 -11.78 9.19
N VAL A 225 0.96 -11.45 10.30
CA VAL A 225 0.20 -10.21 10.50
C VAL A 225 0.92 -9.40 11.57
N PHE A 226 1.36 -8.21 11.22
CA PHE A 226 2.11 -7.32 12.11
C PHE A 226 1.23 -6.14 12.48
N ILE A 227 1.00 -5.95 13.78
CA ILE A 227 0.04 -4.97 14.29
C ILE A 227 0.77 -3.92 15.11
N THR A 228 0.42 -2.65 14.89
CA THR A 228 0.90 -1.53 15.72
C THR A 228 -0.17 -0.46 15.85
N GLU A 229 0.03 0.45 16.79
CA GLU A 229 -0.80 1.63 16.97
C GLU A 229 0.00 2.90 16.66
N LEU A 230 -0.56 3.76 15.81
CA LEU A 230 0.02 5.04 15.46
C LEU A 230 -0.55 6.16 16.34
N ASP A 231 0.32 7.00 16.87
CA ASP A 231 -0.01 8.14 17.72
C ASP A 231 -0.06 9.44 16.90
N LYS A 232 -1.29 9.92 16.66
CA LYS A 232 -1.49 11.15 15.90
C LYS A 232 -1.12 12.42 16.68
N ASP A 233 -1.33 12.41 17.97
CA ASP A 233 -1.09 13.59 18.80
C ASP A 233 0.42 13.83 18.92
N SER A 234 1.22 12.79 19.09
CA SER A 234 2.67 12.84 19.05
C SER A 234 3.19 13.35 17.68
N LEU A 235 2.62 12.90 16.57
CA LEU A 235 2.93 13.42 15.22
C LEU A 235 2.66 14.93 15.14
N ARG A 236 1.50 15.37 15.60
CA ARG A 236 1.09 16.80 15.55
C ARG A 236 1.99 17.67 16.39
N GLU A 237 2.31 17.25 17.61
CA GLU A 237 3.22 17.96 18.50
C GLU A 237 4.61 18.10 17.89
N THR A 238 5.16 17.03 17.32
CA THR A 238 6.46 17.04 16.66
C THR A 238 6.46 17.95 15.45
N ARG A 239 5.46 17.90 14.59
CA ARG A 239 5.31 18.82 13.44
C ARG A 239 5.23 20.27 13.88
N LYS A 240 4.52 20.56 14.98
CA LYS A 240 4.44 21.92 15.55
C LYS A 240 5.79 22.40 16.06
N LYS A 241 6.55 21.50 16.71
CA LYS A 241 7.88 21.84 17.28
C LYS A 241 8.94 22.04 16.21
N LEU A 242 9.05 21.12 15.24
CA LEU A 242 10.11 21.13 14.22
C LEU A 242 9.76 21.98 13.00
N ASN A 243 8.49 21.95 12.59
CA ASN A 243 7.91 22.82 11.58
C ASN A 243 8.55 22.74 10.16
N PHE A 244 9.32 21.69 9.85
CA PHE A 244 10.10 21.56 8.61
C PHE A 244 9.25 21.61 7.33
N LEU A 245 7.98 21.18 7.39
CA LEU A 245 7.09 21.21 6.22
C LEU A 245 6.75 22.63 5.73
N LYS A 246 6.99 23.67 6.55
CA LYS A 246 6.81 25.08 6.11
C LYS A 246 7.95 25.59 5.25
N ASP A 247 9.11 24.95 5.34
CA ASP A 247 10.31 25.34 4.61
C ASP A 247 10.43 24.61 3.25
N GLN A 248 9.41 23.82 2.89
CA GLN A 248 9.41 23.07 1.64
C GLN A 248 9.28 23.98 0.41
N ASP A 249 9.95 23.59 -0.67
CA ASP A 249 9.80 24.25 -1.96
C ASP A 249 8.38 24.14 -2.51
N LEU A 250 7.95 25.17 -3.21
CA LEU A 250 6.70 25.16 -3.97
C LEU A 250 6.97 24.65 -5.38
N PHE A 251 6.25 23.64 -5.81
CA PHE A 251 6.34 23.08 -7.17
C PHE A 251 4.98 22.64 -7.68
N LYS A 252 4.87 22.43 -8.98
CA LYS A 252 3.70 21.86 -9.64
C LYS A 252 4.13 20.66 -10.48
N LEU A 253 3.47 19.53 -10.28
CA LEU A 253 3.59 18.38 -11.19
C LEU A 253 2.85 18.71 -12.48
N LEU A 254 3.47 18.42 -13.62
CA LEU A 254 2.92 18.63 -14.97
C LEU A 254 2.28 17.34 -15.47
#